data_81836cf0129dd49250067ab990dacb3c
#
_entry.id   81836cf0129dd49250067ab990dacb3c
#
_cell.length_a   1.000
_cell.length_b   1.000
_cell.length_c   1.000
_cell.angle_alpha   90.00
_cell.angle_beta   90.00
_cell.angle_gamma   90.00
#
_symmetry.space_group_name_H-M   'P 1'
#
loop_
_entity.id
_entity.type
_entity.pdbx_description
1 polymer ?
#
loop_
_entity_poly.entity_id
_entity_poly.type
_entity_poly.pdbx_seq_one_letter_code
_entity_poly.pdbx_strand_id
1 'polypeptide(L)'
;MTVELEKAQEAKKLPVTDDIREAMALIRRGTDTFLIEEEFEQKLARSKMTGEPLRCKLGLDPTAPDIHIGHTVVLNKLRQLQDLGHTVIFLVGDFTAAIGDPSGRNATRPPLSHEQIVQNAQTYLNQAGLVLDLDRTEVRYNSEWCNKLGSVGLIQLASRYTLARLLERDDFAKRYAEQAPIAMHELIYPLMQGYDSVALKADLELGGSDQRFNLLVGRELQRQYGQEPQCILTMPLLVGLDGQVKMSKSKHNYIGITDAPNDMFGKVMSISDSLMWDWYDLLLSLIHI
;
A
#
# COMPACT_ATOMS: atom_id res chain seq x y z
N MET A 1 1.62 20.82 34.70
CA MET A 1 2.47 19.98 33.80
C MET A 1 1.74 19.41 32.59
N THR A 2 0.45 19.14 32.64
CA THR A 2 -0.34 18.62 31.49
C THR A 2 -0.76 19.69 30.48
N VAL A 3 -1.04 20.91 30.91
CA VAL A 3 -1.50 22.03 30.04
C VAL A 3 -0.33 22.73 29.31
N GLU A 4 0.89 22.64 29.82
CA GLU A 4 2.07 23.18 29.14
C GLU A 4 2.61 22.24 28.05
N LEU A 5 2.40 20.92 28.19
CA LEU A 5 2.73 19.94 27.15
C LEU A 5 1.76 19.98 25.98
N GLU A 6 0.48 20.32 26.20
CA GLU A 6 -0.49 20.53 25.12
C GLU A 6 -0.22 21.83 24.33
N LYS A 7 0.25 22.89 25.00
CA LYS A 7 0.62 24.13 24.31
C LYS A 7 1.94 24.07 23.53
N ALA A 8 2.83 23.14 23.84
CA ALA A 8 4.04 22.90 23.05
C ALA A 8 3.80 22.11 21.75
N GLN A 9 2.61 21.55 21.56
CA GLN A 9 2.21 20.79 20.35
C GLN A 9 1.40 21.60 19.34
N GLU A 10 1.04 22.85 19.61
CA GLU A 10 0.64 23.78 18.54
C GLU A 10 1.90 24.29 17.80
N ALA A 11 2.63 23.38 17.16
CA ALA A 11 3.57 23.73 16.11
C ALA A 11 2.81 24.62 15.12
N LYS A 12 3.28 25.86 14.94
CA LYS A 12 2.67 26.85 14.06
C LYS A 12 2.37 26.21 12.71
N LYS A 13 1.10 25.95 12.41
CA LYS A 13 0.70 25.32 11.13
C LYS A 13 1.31 26.12 9.98
N LEU A 14 1.94 25.40 9.05
CA LEU A 14 2.50 26.02 7.86
C LEU A 14 1.39 26.53 6.94
N PRO A 15 1.62 27.62 6.20
CA PRO A 15 0.61 28.16 5.30
C PRO A 15 0.32 27.19 4.17
N VAL A 16 -0.95 26.93 3.94
CA VAL A 16 -1.45 26.09 2.83
C VAL A 16 -1.76 27.01 1.65
N THR A 17 -0.97 26.89 0.61
CA THR A 17 -1.09 27.67 -0.63
C THR A 17 -2.06 26.99 -1.62
N ASP A 18 -2.49 27.68 -2.67
CA ASP A 18 -3.50 27.16 -3.60
C ASP A 18 -2.99 25.91 -4.34
N ASP A 19 -1.72 25.88 -4.73
CA ASP A 19 -1.10 24.69 -5.35
C ASP A 19 -1.05 23.47 -4.41
N ILE A 20 -0.93 23.67 -3.07
CA ILE A 20 -1.05 22.58 -2.10
C ILE A 20 -2.50 22.07 -2.07
N ARG A 21 -3.49 22.97 -2.13
CA ARG A 21 -4.91 22.57 -2.22
C ARG A 21 -5.23 21.82 -3.50
N GLU A 22 -4.67 22.25 -4.62
CA GLU A 22 -4.80 21.54 -5.90
C GLU A 22 -4.15 20.14 -5.85
N ALA A 23 -2.94 20.03 -5.27
CA ALA A 23 -2.28 18.75 -5.06
C ALA A 23 -3.12 17.84 -4.14
N MET A 24 -3.66 18.37 -3.03
CA MET A 24 -4.56 17.62 -2.14
C MET A 24 -5.83 17.16 -2.86
N ALA A 25 -6.45 18.00 -3.68
CA ALA A 25 -7.63 17.65 -4.46
C ALA A 25 -7.33 16.51 -5.44
N LEU A 26 -6.18 16.55 -6.14
CA LEU A 26 -5.72 15.50 -7.04
C LEU A 26 -5.47 14.19 -6.27
N ILE A 27 -4.79 14.26 -5.13
CA ILE A 27 -4.43 13.08 -4.34
C ILE A 27 -5.67 12.43 -3.72
N ARG A 28 -6.62 13.24 -3.20
CA ARG A 28 -7.87 12.77 -2.58
C ARG A 28 -8.79 12.06 -3.57
N ARG A 29 -8.75 12.44 -4.83
CA ARG A 29 -9.67 11.94 -5.84
C ARG A 29 -9.57 10.42 -6.03
N GLY A 30 -10.71 9.71 -5.97
CA GLY A 30 -10.79 8.27 -6.15
C GLY A 30 -10.21 7.45 -5.00
N THR A 31 -9.88 8.07 -3.86
CA THR A 31 -9.40 7.35 -2.67
C THR A 31 -10.57 6.77 -1.89
N ASP A 32 -10.35 5.61 -1.28
CA ASP A 32 -11.27 5.00 -0.31
C ASP A 32 -11.09 5.61 1.08
N THR A 33 -9.84 5.61 1.57
CA THR A 33 -9.50 6.17 2.88
C THR A 33 -8.25 7.04 2.75
N PHE A 34 -8.26 8.21 3.37
CA PHE A 34 -7.08 9.06 3.50
C PHE A 34 -6.91 9.48 4.98
N LEU A 35 -5.87 8.97 5.63
CA LEU A 35 -5.56 9.20 7.04
C LEU A 35 -4.09 9.67 7.19
N ILE A 36 -3.77 10.77 7.80
CA ILE A 36 -4.61 11.88 8.27
C ILE A 36 -4.38 13.00 7.27
N GLU A 37 -5.44 13.47 6.65
CA GLU A 37 -5.34 14.47 5.57
C GLU A 37 -4.65 15.75 6.02
N GLU A 38 -5.01 16.27 7.20
CA GLU A 38 -4.42 17.49 7.73
C GLU A 38 -2.92 17.38 8.01
N GLU A 39 -2.47 16.20 8.48
CA GLU A 39 -1.04 15.94 8.65
C GLU A 39 -0.33 15.88 7.29
N PHE A 40 -0.97 15.27 6.29
CA PHE A 40 -0.38 15.19 4.95
C PHE A 40 -0.30 16.56 4.27
N GLU A 41 -1.32 17.40 4.43
CA GLU A 41 -1.30 18.80 3.99
C GLU A 41 -0.12 19.57 4.58
N GLN A 42 0.17 19.37 5.88
CA GLN A 42 1.33 19.96 6.54
C GLN A 42 2.66 19.38 6.04
N LYS A 43 2.72 18.09 5.72
CA LYS A 43 3.88 17.45 5.09
C LYS A 43 4.13 18.05 3.70
N LEU A 44 3.09 18.25 2.88
CA LEU A 44 3.21 18.94 1.58
C LEU A 44 3.71 20.37 1.74
N ALA A 45 3.16 21.13 2.69
CA ALA A 45 3.61 22.49 2.96
C ALA A 45 5.08 22.53 3.37
N ARG A 46 5.51 21.62 4.23
CA ARG A 46 6.92 21.47 4.61
C ARG A 46 7.80 21.11 3.43
N SER A 47 7.41 20.10 2.65
CA SER A 47 8.14 19.67 1.45
C SER A 47 8.36 20.84 0.48
N LYS A 48 7.32 21.63 0.22
CA LYS A 48 7.41 22.82 -0.63
C LYS A 48 8.34 23.87 -0.04
N MET A 49 8.30 24.12 1.25
CA MET A 49 9.12 25.12 1.91
C MET A 49 10.60 24.73 1.96
N THR A 50 10.89 23.44 2.18
CA THR A 50 12.27 22.94 2.30
C THR A 50 12.88 22.52 0.97
N GLY A 51 12.05 22.24 -0.04
CA GLY A 51 12.48 21.61 -1.29
C GLY A 51 12.75 20.10 -1.16
N GLU A 52 12.51 19.50 0.01
CA GLU A 52 12.69 18.07 0.24
C GLU A 52 11.43 17.29 -0.18
N PRO A 53 11.54 16.35 -1.14
CA PRO A 53 10.39 15.57 -1.58
C PRO A 53 9.91 14.61 -0.49
N LEU A 54 8.59 14.40 -0.39
CA LEU A 54 8.02 13.38 0.48
C LEU A 54 8.35 11.98 -0.04
N ARG A 55 8.50 11.03 0.88
CA ARG A 55 8.75 9.63 0.58
C ARG A 55 7.44 8.85 0.56
N CYS A 56 6.96 8.54 -0.64
CA CYS A 56 5.68 7.89 -0.90
C CYS A 56 5.90 6.42 -1.27
N LYS A 57 5.48 5.49 -0.42
CA LYS A 57 5.74 4.06 -0.53
C LYS A 57 4.51 3.29 -1.02
N LEU A 58 4.74 2.33 -1.92
CA LEU A 58 3.82 1.24 -2.23
C LEU A 58 4.57 -0.08 -2.12
N GLY A 59 4.12 -0.97 -1.25
CA GLY A 59 4.65 -2.33 -1.12
C GLY A 59 3.78 -3.35 -1.86
N LEU A 60 4.41 -4.23 -2.63
CA LEU A 60 3.76 -5.35 -3.31
C LEU A 60 4.56 -6.63 -3.10
N ASP A 61 3.90 -7.67 -2.62
CA ASP A 61 4.46 -9.01 -2.54
C ASP A 61 4.40 -9.68 -3.92
N PRO A 62 5.51 -10.16 -4.48
CA PRO A 62 5.56 -10.78 -5.80
C PRO A 62 5.01 -12.22 -5.75
N THR A 63 3.73 -12.36 -5.41
CA THR A 63 3.06 -13.65 -5.17
C THR A 63 2.59 -14.35 -6.44
N ALA A 64 2.69 -13.70 -7.58
CA ALA A 64 2.36 -14.26 -8.90
C ALA A 64 3.08 -13.44 -9.99
N PRO A 65 3.34 -14.01 -11.19
CA PRO A 65 4.21 -13.36 -12.16
C PRO A 65 3.68 -12.08 -12.80
N ASP A 66 2.37 -11.80 -12.77
CA ASP A 66 1.81 -10.67 -13.51
C ASP A 66 1.06 -9.67 -12.64
N ILE A 67 1.00 -8.44 -13.11
CA ILE A 67 0.12 -7.38 -12.61
C ILE A 67 -1.16 -7.37 -13.48
N HIS A 68 -2.31 -7.12 -12.89
CA HIS A 68 -3.57 -6.90 -13.62
C HIS A 68 -4.04 -5.45 -13.47
N ILE A 69 -4.99 -5.03 -14.28
CA ILE A 69 -5.48 -3.63 -14.31
C ILE A 69 -5.99 -3.14 -12.94
N GLY A 70 -6.42 -4.03 -12.04
CA GLY A 70 -6.76 -3.64 -10.66
C GLY A 70 -5.57 -3.04 -9.87
N HIS A 71 -4.34 -3.45 -10.17
CA HIS A 71 -3.15 -2.85 -9.56
C HIS A 71 -2.85 -1.46 -10.12
N THR A 72 -3.28 -1.17 -11.36
CA THR A 72 -3.03 0.15 -11.96
C THR A 72 -3.77 1.26 -11.24
N VAL A 73 -4.84 0.95 -10.51
CA VAL A 73 -5.56 1.93 -9.68
C VAL A 73 -4.62 2.59 -8.68
N VAL A 74 -3.88 1.79 -7.90
CA VAL A 74 -2.92 2.31 -6.92
C VAL A 74 -1.63 2.79 -7.58
N LEU A 75 -1.17 2.15 -8.67
CA LEU A 75 0.02 2.59 -9.41
C LEU A 75 -0.19 3.95 -10.05
N ASN A 76 -1.35 4.24 -10.61
CA ASN A 76 -1.69 5.56 -11.15
C ASN A 76 -1.69 6.64 -10.05
N LYS A 77 -2.17 6.31 -8.85
CA LYS A 77 -2.09 7.21 -7.70
C LYS A 77 -0.64 7.50 -7.31
N LEU A 78 0.19 6.46 -7.31
CA LEU A 78 1.62 6.60 -7.05
C LEU A 78 2.31 7.44 -8.15
N ARG A 79 1.91 7.27 -9.42
CA ARG A 79 2.39 8.10 -10.54
C ARG A 79 2.00 9.57 -10.37
N GLN A 80 0.80 9.89 -9.90
CA GLN A 80 0.41 11.27 -9.60
C GLN A 80 1.35 11.93 -8.56
N LEU A 81 1.76 11.19 -7.52
CA LEU A 81 2.72 11.66 -6.52
C LEU A 81 4.12 11.87 -7.14
N GLN A 82 4.52 11.00 -8.07
CA GLN A 82 5.77 11.15 -8.82
C GLN A 82 5.75 12.41 -9.69
N ASP A 83 4.63 12.69 -10.36
CA ASP A 83 4.46 13.87 -11.21
C ASP A 83 4.40 15.17 -10.39
N LEU A 84 3.94 15.10 -9.13
CA LEU A 84 4.04 16.20 -8.16
C LEU A 84 5.46 16.42 -7.61
N GLY A 85 6.44 15.61 -8.02
CA GLY A 85 7.84 15.78 -7.65
C GLY A 85 8.25 15.05 -6.36
N HIS A 86 7.42 14.15 -5.83
CA HIS A 86 7.74 13.38 -4.64
C HIS A 86 8.57 12.13 -4.98
N THR A 87 9.36 11.65 -4.00
CA THR A 87 10.10 10.40 -4.11
C THR A 87 9.15 9.22 -4.00
N VAL A 88 8.97 8.52 -5.09
CA VAL A 88 8.16 7.31 -5.14
C VAL A 88 9.04 6.11 -4.84
N ILE A 89 8.60 5.27 -3.90
CA ILE A 89 9.27 4.04 -3.50
C ILE A 89 8.39 2.87 -3.88
N PHE A 90 8.86 2.09 -4.85
CA PHE A 90 8.26 0.80 -5.20
C PHE A 90 8.97 -0.29 -4.39
N LEU A 91 8.29 -0.76 -3.35
CA LEU A 91 8.84 -1.78 -2.45
C LEU A 91 8.41 -3.17 -2.90
N VAL A 92 9.37 -3.99 -3.22
CA VAL A 92 9.18 -5.42 -3.46
C VAL A 92 9.27 -6.15 -2.12
N GLY A 93 8.16 -6.76 -1.72
CA GLY A 93 8.08 -7.56 -0.50
C GLY A 93 8.62 -8.98 -0.72
N ASP A 94 9.91 -9.12 -1.02
CA ASP A 94 10.53 -10.41 -1.25
C ASP A 94 10.67 -11.24 0.03
N PHE A 95 10.90 -10.61 1.17
CA PHE A 95 10.91 -11.26 2.47
C PHE A 95 9.47 -11.57 2.94
N THR A 96 8.56 -10.63 2.81
CA THR A 96 7.15 -10.80 3.24
C THR A 96 6.39 -11.79 2.37
N ALA A 97 6.72 -11.91 1.08
CA ALA A 97 6.16 -12.94 0.20
C ALA A 97 6.45 -14.37 0.68
N ALA A 98 7.59 -14.59 1.33
CA ALA A 98 7.91 -15.88 1.92
C ALA A 98 7.07 -16.19 3.18
N ILE A 99 6.60 -15.16 3.90
CA ILE A 99 5.67 -15.30 5.03
C ILE A 99 4.25 -15.54 4.49
N GLY A 100 3.82 -14.74 3.50
CA GLY A 100 2.49 -14.73 2.92
C GLY A 100 1.53 -13.79 3.65
N ASP A 101 0.95 -12.84 2.90
CA ASP A 101 -0.04 -11.89 3.41
C ASP A 101 -1.34 -12.62 3.82
N PRO A 102 -1.75 -12.56 5.09
CA PRO A 102 -2.99 -13.16 5.54
C PRO A 102 -4.24 -12.33 5.23
N SER A 103 -4.10 -11.09 4.73
CA SER A 103 -5.20 -10.15 4.50
C SER A 103 -6.31 -10.73 3.60
N GLY A 104 -7.54 -10.72 4.12
CA GLY A 104 -8.73 -11.17 3.38
C GLY A 104 -8.77 -12.67 3.05
N ARG A 105 -8.12 -13.52 3.86
CA ARG A 105 -8.04 -14.96 3.61
C ARG A 105 -8.52 -15.80 4.77
N ASN A 106 -9.09 -16.96 4.42
CA ASN A 106 -9.54 -17.95 5.39
C ASN A 106 -8.53 -19.10 5.59
N ALA A 107 -7.39 -19.09 4.88
CA ALA A 107 -6.38 -20.14 4.94
C ALA A 107 -4.98 -19.60 4.61
N THR A 108 -3.97 -20.23 5.20
CA THR A 108 -2.55 -19.93 4.99
C THR A 108 -2.12 -20.26 3.54
N ARG A 109 -1.32 -19.40 2.92
CA ARG A 109 -0.71 -19.70 1.60
C ARG A 109 0.44 -20.69 1.74
N PRO A 110 0.63 -21.58 0.75
CA PRO A 110 1.91 -22.26 0.59
C PRO A 110 3.04 -21.22 0.39
N PRO A 111 4.18 -21.38 1.05
CA PRO A 111 5.33 -20.50 0.83
C PRO A 111 5.86 -20.65 -0.60
N LEU A 112 6.27 -19.53 -1.20
CA LEU A 112 6.96 -19.50 -2.48
C LEU A 112 8.45 -19.81 -2.29
N SER A 113 9.10 -20.44 -3.30
CA SER A 113 10.55 -20.56 -3.29
C SER A 113 11.22 -19.20 -3.54
N HIS A 114 12.47 -19.06 -3.10
CA HIS A 114 13.24 -17.83 -3.32
C HIS A 114 13.36 -17.52 -4.82
N GLU A 115 13.60 -18.52 -5.65
CA GLU A 115 13.71 -18.37 -7.12
C GLU A 115 12.40 -17.85 -7.73
N GLN A 116 11.26 -18.36 -7.28
CA GLN A 116 9.94 -17.88 -7.71
C GLN A 116 9.71 -16.42 -7.32
N ILE A 117 10.10 -16.04 -6.10
CA ILE A 117 9.98 -14.65 -5.61
C ILE A 117 10.83 -13.71 -6.46
N VAL A 118 12.09 -14.06 -6.74
CA VAL A 118 13.00 -13.24 -7.57
C VAL A 118 12.47 -13.09 -8.99
N GLN A 119 12.01 -14.17 -9.60
CA GLN A 119 11.45 -14.14 -10.96
C GLN A 119 10.18 -13.29 -11.03
N ASN A 120 9.26 -13.44 -10.08
CA ASN A 120 8.05 -12.66 -10.01
C ASN A 120 8.35 -11.17 -9.76
N ALA A 121 9.33 -10.86 -8.91
CA ALA A 121 9.75 -9.49 -8.61
C ALA A 121 10.22 -8.76 -9.88
N GLN A 122 11.03 -9.41 -10.71
CA GLN A 122 11.50 -8.85 -11.97
C GLN A 122 10.33 -8.55 -12.92
N THR A 123 9.36 -9.45 -12.99
CA THR A 123 8.16 -9.26 -13.82
C THR A 123 7.32 -8.09 -13.30
N TYR A 124 7.15 -7.96 -11.99
CA TYR A 124 6.44 -6.84 -11.37
C TYR A 124 7.06 -5.49 -11.70
N LEU A 125 8.39 -5.39 -11.61
CA LEU A 125 9.10 -4.17 -11.96
C LEU A 125 8.91 -3.78 -13.42
N ASN A 126 9.09 -4.74 -14.34
CA ASN A 126 8.92 -4.49 -15.78
C ASN A 126 7.49 -4.01 -16.08
N GLN A 127 6.49 -4.61 -15.45
CA GLN A 127 5.09 -4.25 -15.66
C GLN A 127 4.71 -2.95 -14.95
N ALA A 128 5.23 -2.67 -13.75
CA ALA A 128 5.03 -1.39 -13.08
C ALA A 128 5.60 -0.22 -13.89
N GLY A 129 6.68 -0.46 -14.65
CA GLY A 129 7.27 0.51 -15.56
C GLY A 129 6.38 0.93 -16.74
N LEU A 130 5.25 0.24 -16.99
CA LEU A 130 4.24 0.70 -17.95
C LEU A 130 3.43 1.89 -17.40
N VAL A 131 3.44 2.10 -16.08
CA VAL A 131 2.71 3.17 -15.40
C VAL A 131 3.67 4.17 -14.76
N LEU A 132 4.68 3.68 -14.03
CA LEU A 132 5.67 4.50 -13.32
C LEU A 132 6.86 4.82 -14.21
N ASP A 133 7.46 5.99 -13.98
CA ASP A 133 8.79 6.32 -14.50
C ASP A 133 9.83 5.66 -13.60
N LEU A 134 10.42 4.55 -14.05
CA LEU A 134 11.36 3.77 -13.26
C LEU A 134 12.69 4.50 -13.01
N ASP A 135 13.10 5.42 -13.89
CA ASP A 135 14.32 6.23 -13.70
C ASP A 135 14.17 7.21 -12.52
N ARG A 136 12.91 7.52 -12.16
CA ARG A 136 12.53 8.40 -11.04
C ARG A 136 11.92 7.64 -9.87
N THR A 137 11.98 6.30 -9.87
CA THR A 137 11.40 5.44 -8.84
C THR A 137 12.50 4.78 -8.01
N GLU A 138 12.47 4.95 -6.70
CA GLU A 138 13.32 4.21 -5.78
C GLU A 138 12.79 2.78 -5.62
N VAL A 139 13.47 1.81 -6.24
CA VAL A 139 13.09 0.39 -6.10
C VAL A 139 13.85 -0.19 -4.90
N ARG A 140 13.12 -0.79 -3.97
CA ARG A 140 13.68 -1.38 -2.75
C ARG A 140 13.13 -2.78 -2.50
N TYR A 141 13.89 -3.58 -1.79
CA TYR A 141 13.54 -4.94 -1.37
C TYR A 141 13.52 -5.01 0.14
N ASN A 142 12.46 -5.54 0.75
CA ASN A 142 12.40 -5.54 2.21
C ASN A 142 13.33 -6.57 2.86
N SER A 143 13.88 -7.51 2.12
CA SER A 143 15.00 -8.34 2.57
C SER A 143 16.25 -7.53 2.97
N GLU A 144 16.42 -6.30 2.45
CA GLU A 144 17.55 -5.42 2.77
C GLU A 144 17.67 -5.12 4.28
N TRP A 145 16.57 -5.01 4.97
CA TRP A 145 16.51 -4.73 6.40
C TRP A 145 15.94 -5.90 7.20
N CYS A 146 14.98 -6.65 6.66
CA CYS A 146 14.37 -7.76 7.38
C CYS A 146 15.38 -8.86 7.71
N ASN A 147 16.28 -9.20 6.78
CA ASN A 147 17.35 -10.18 7.02
C ASN A 147 18.33 -9.73 8.12
N LYS A 148 18.47 -8.41 8.33
CA LYS A 148 19.39 -7.87 9.35
C LYS A 148 18.80 -7.86 10.76
N LEU A 149 17.48 -7.99 10.91
CA LEU A 149 16.83 -8.01 12.22
C LEU A 149 17.32 -9.17 13.09
N GLY A 150 17.48 -10.36 12.51
CA GLY A 150 17.78 -11.56 13.24
C GLY A 150 16.68 -11.91 14.26
N SER A 151 16.89 -12.94 15.07
CA SER A 151 15.90 -13.39 16.06
C SER A 151 15.67 -12.35 17.17
N VAL A 152 16.70 -11.68 17.62
CA VAL A 152 16.59 -10.64 18.67
C VAL A 152 15.83 -9.44 18.17
N GLY A 153 16.14 -8.95 16.97
CA GLY A 153 15.43 -7.82 16.37
C GLY A 153 13.95 -8.14 16.09
N LEU A 154 13.63 -9.37 15.67
CA LEU A 154 12.25 -9.80 15.49
C LEU A 154 11.48 -9.82 16.83
N ILE A 155 12.09 -10.30 17.91
CA ILE A 155 11.47 -10.28 19.23
C ILE A 155 11.25 -8.82 19.71
N GLN A 156 12.23 -7.95 19.50
CA GLN A 156 12.11 -6.52 19.82
C GLN A 156 11.01 -5.84 19.01
N LEU A 157 10.87 -6.17 17.72
CA LEU A 157 9.80 -5.67 16.88
C LEU A 157 8.43 -6.18 17.39
N ALA A 158 8.31 -7.48 17.66
CA ALA A 158 7.09 -8.09 18.18
C ALA A 158 6.68 -7.52 19.55
N SER A 159 7.62 -7.10 20.39
CA SER A 159 7.32 -6.50 21.70
C SER A 159 6.68 -5.10 21.62
N ARG A 160 6.72 -4.46 20.43
CA ARG A 160 6.16 -3.12 20.21
C ARG A 160 4.67 -3.14 19.84
N TYR A 161 4.08 -4.31 19.63
CA TYR A 161 2.68 -4.42 19.24
C TYR A 161 2.00 -5.55 20.02
N THR A 162 0.80 -5.31 20.53
CA THR A 162 0.12 -6.33 21.36
C THR A 162 -0.70 -7.30 20.51
N LEU A 163 -0.83 -8.54 20.97
CA LEU A 163 -1.71 -9.54 20.37
C LEU A 163 -3.16 -9.03 20.28
N ALA A 164 -3.64 -8.35 21.34
CA ALA A 164 -4.99 -7.79 21.34
C ALA A 164 -5.24 -6.85 20.15
N ARG A 165 -4.25 -5.99 19.84
CA ARG A 165 -4.32 -5.10 18.67
C ARG A 165 -4.27 -5.86 17.35
N LEU A 166 -3.48 -6.93 17.24
CA LEU A 166 -3.44 -7.76 16.03
C LEU A 166 -4.79 -8.45 15.78
N LEU A 167 -5.46 -8.88 16.85
CA LEU A 167 -6.77 -9.52 16.77
C LEU A 167 -7.93 -8.54 16.47
N GLU A 168 -7.70 -7.22 16.44
CA GLU A 168 -8.69 -6.25 15.95
C GLU A 168 -8.87 -6.31 14.42
N ARG A 169 -7.96 -6.96 13.68
CA ARG A 169 -8.11 -7.15 12.24
C ARG A 169 -9.25 -8.13 11.96
N ASP A 170 -10.19 -7.74 11.10
CA ASP A 170 -11.46 -8.43 10.87
C ASP A 170 -11.32 -9.94 10.60
N ASP A 171 -10.35 -10.33 9.77
CA ASP A 171 -10.10 -11.74 9.43
C ASP A 171 -9.55 -12.54 10.62
N PHE A 172 -8.66 -11.93 11.43
CA PHE A 172 -8.18 -12.56 12.66
C PHE A 172 -9.28 -12.63 13.73
N ALA A 173 -10.03 -11.55 13.92
CA ALA A 173 -11.15 -11.53 14.86
C ALA A 173 -12.17 -12.63 14.53
N LYS A 174 -12.54 -12.76 13.25
CA LYS A 174 -13.46 -13.78 12.78
C LYS A 174 -12.91 -15.20 13.00
N ARG A 175 -11.68 -15.47 12.53
CA ARG A 175 -11.04 -16.79 12.69
C ARG A 175 -10.86 -17.15 14.17
N TYR A 176 -10.50 -16.18 15.01
CA TYR A 176 -10.37 -16.40 16.44
C TYR A 176 -11.72 -16.76 17.09
N ALA A 177 -12.80 -16.05 16.76
CA ALA A 177 -14.15 -16.34 17.25
C ALA A 177 -14.67 -17.71 16.77
N GLU A 178 -14.33 -18.11 15.55
CA GLU A 178 -14.68 -19.41 14.96
C GLU A 178 -13.76 -20.56 15.41
N GLN A 179 -12.75 -20.29 16.26
CA GLN A 179 -11.69 -21.23 16.65
C GLN A 179 -10.94 -21.84 15.46
N ALA A 180 -10.90 -21.11 14.33
CA ALA A 180 -10.12 -21.47 13.17
C ALA A 180 -8.62 -21.23 13.41
N PRO A 181 -7.73 -22.05 12.82
CA PRO A 181 -6.29 -21.90 13.04
C PRO A 181 -5.76 -20.54 12.59
N ILE A 182 -4.95 -19.90 13.45
CA ILE A 182 -4.15 -18.70 13.12
C ILE A 182 -2.70 -19.06 13.43
N ALA A 183 -1.86 -19.11 12.41
CA ALA A 183 -0.45 -19.44 12.59
C ALA A 183 0.34 -18.20 13.05
N MET A 184 1.38 -18.42 13.87
CA MET A 184 2.17 -17.34 14.45
C MET A 184 2.82 -16.42 13.39
N HIS A 185 3.26 -16.98 12.25
CA HIS A 185 3.84 -16.17 11.17
C HIS A 185 2.84 -15.19 10.55
N GLU A 186 1.54 -15.52 10.54
CA GLU A 186 0.48 -14.63 10.07
C GLU A 186 0.33 -13.38 10.96
N LEU A 187 0.57 -13.53 12.28
CA LEU A 187 0.57 -12.42 13.24
C LEU A 187 1.83 -11.55 13.12
N ILE A 188 2.93 -12.11 12.60
CA ILE A 188 4.18 -11.39 12.40
C ILE A 188 4.14 -10.57 11.10
N TYR A 189 3.40 -11.02 10.08
CA TYR A 189 3.35 -10.34 8.77
C TYR A 189 3.04 -8.83 8.86
N PRO A 190 1.98 -8.37 9.56
CA PRO A 190 1.71 -6.93 9.68
C PRO A 190 2.85 -6.13 10.32
N LEU A 191 3.60 -6.75 11.23
CA LEU A 191 4.73 -6.11 11.88
C LEU A 191 5.92 -5.95 10.92
N MET A 192 6.16 -6.95 10.07
CA MET A 192 7.22 -6.89 9.06
C MET A 192 6.90 -5.81 8.01
N GLN A 193 5.67 -5.79 7.48
CA GLN A 193 5.21 -4.73 6.58
C GLN A 193 5.28 -3.35 7.25
N GLY A 194 4.87 -3.25 8.51
CA GLY A 194 4.96 -1.99 9.26
C GLY A 194 6.40 -1.54 9.49
N TYR A 195 7.34 -2.46 9.68
CA TYR A 195 8.76 -2.15 9.82
C TYR A 195 9.39 -1.62 8.53
N ASP A 196 8.85 -1.98 7.37
CA ASP A 196 9.25 -1.40 6.08
C ASP A 196 9.10 0.13 6.10
N SER A 197 8.02 0.64 6.68
CA SER A 197 7.79 2.09 6.82
C SER A 197 8.79 2.76 7.74
N VAL A 198 9.20 2.08 8.81
CA VAL A 198 10.28 2.54 9.71
C VAL A 198 11.62 2.58 8.97
N ALA A 199 11.97 1.52 8.26
CA ALA A 199 13.24 1.40 7.52
C ALA A 199 13.34 2.45 6.41
N LEU A 200 12.25 2.71 5.71
CA LEU A 200 12.17 3.65 4.60
C LEU A 200 11.90 5.08 5.04
N LYS A 201 11.53 5.32 6.30
CA LYS A 201 11.06 6.62 6.80
C LYS A 201 9.97 7.21 5.89
N ALA A 202 8.96 6.41 5.61
CA ALA A 202 7.90 6.79 4.70
C ALA A 202 7.05 7.94 5.27
N ASP A 203 6.71 8.92 4.41
CA ASP A 203 5.78 10.02 4.74
C ASP A 203 4.33 9.66 4.39
N LEU A 204 4.16 8.85 3.34
CA LEU A 204 2.88 8.34 2.87
C LEU A 204 3.04 6.87 2.46
N GLU A 205 2.09 6.03 2.86
CA GLU A 205 1.98 4.67 2.37
C GLU A 205 0.65 4.47 1.64
N LEU A 206 0.76 3.91 0.42
CA LEU A 206 -0.39 3.57 -0.41
C LEU A 206 -0.69 2.07 -0.33
N GLY A 207 -1.97 1.72 -0.52
CA GLY A 207 -2.39 0.33 -0.63
C GLY A 207 -3.82 0.19 -1.14
N GLY A 208 -4.30 -1.03 -1.32
CA GLY A 208 -5.72 -1.30 -1.48
C GLY A 208 -6.47 -1.14 -0.15
N SER A 209 -7.80 -1.00 -0.19
CA SER A 209 -8.62 -0.86 1.02
C SER A 209 -8.48 -2.05 1.98
N ASP A 210 -8.16 -3.23 1.47
CA ASP A 210 -7.88 -4.43 2.27
C ASP A 210 -6.54 -4.37 3.06
N GLN A 211 -5.67 -3.41 2.75
CA GLN A 211 -4.37 -3.20 3.42
C GLN A 211 -4.43 -2.20 4.57
N ARG A 212 -5.56 -1.51 4.79
CA ARG A 212 -5.71 -0.43 5.77
C ARG A 212 -5.13 -0.77 7.15
N PHE A 213 -5.40 -1.97 7.65
CA PHE A 213 -4.89 -2.41 8.96
C PHE A 213 -3.35 -2.45 8.97
N ASN A 214 -2.73 -3.08 7.97
CA ASN A 214 -1.28 -3.22 7.89
C ASN A 214 -0.60 -1.85 7.78
N LEU A 215 -1.20 -0.92 7.02
CA LEU A 215 -0.70 0.45 6.89
C LEU A 215 -0.74 1.20 8.22
N LEU A 216 -1.80 1.00 9.02
CA LEU A 216 -1.92 1.56 10.39
C LEU A 216 -0.86 1.01 11.33
N VAL A 217 -0.50 -0.27 11.21
CA VAL A 217 0.62 -0.87 11.98
C VAL A 217 1.92 -0.14 11.68
N GLY A 218 2.20 0.17 10.41
CA GLY A 218 3.38 0.93 9.99
C GLY A 218 3.44 2.31 10.65
N ARG A 219 2.32 3.03 10.62
CA ARG A 219 2.18 4.34 11.27
C ARG A 219 2.46 4.28 12.78
N GLU A 220 1.93 3.26 13.47
CA GLU A 220 2.13 3.08 14.90
C GLU A 220 3.58 2.70 15.23
N LEU A 221 4.19 1.80 14.46
CA LEU A 221 5.59 1.44 14.64
C LEU A 221 6.52 2.64 14.45
N GLN A 222 6.29 3.50 13.45
CA GLN A 222 7.09 4.72 13.28
C GLN A 222 7.07 5.59 14.54
N ARG A 223 5.90 5.80 15.18
CA ARG A 223 5.81 6.53 16.46
C ARG A 223 6.68 5.89 17.54
N GLN A 224 6.63 4.58 17.66
CA GLN A 224 7.40 3.85 18.68
C GLN A 224 8.90 3.82 18.39
N TYR A 225 9.29 4.03 17.14
CA TYR A 225 10.69 4.24 16.75
C TYR A 225 11.12 5.71 16.77
N GLY A 226 10.26 6.62 17.28
CA GLY A 226 10.55 8.05 17.40
C GLY A 226 10.57 8.79 16.07
N GLN A 227 9.91 8.26 15.06
CA GLN A 227 9.74 8.88 13.75
C GLN A 227 8.40 9.62 13.66
N GLU A 228 8.33 10.62 12.79
CA GLU A 228 7.06 11.20 12.38
C GLU A 228 6.23 10.15 11.64
N PRO A 229 4.98 9.90 12.06
CA PRO A 229 4.20 8.82 11.46
C PRO A 229 3.77 9.15 10.04
N GLN A 230 3.78 8.14 9.18
CA GLN A 230 3.28 8.24 7.81
C GLN A 230 1.78 8.55 7.77
N CYS A 231 1.33 9.20 6.72
CA CYS A 231 -0.06 9.21 6.33
C CYS A 231 -0.39 7.95 5.53
N ILE A 232 -1.68 7.64 5.44
CA ILE A 232 -2.17 6.41 4.81
C ILE A 232 -3.18 6.79 3.73
N LEU A 233 -3.01 6.21 2.55
CA LEU A 233 -3.93 6.39 1.44
C LEU A 233 -4.31 5.03 0.88
N THR A 234 -5.60 4.67 0.97
CA THR A 234 -6.09 3.45 0.35
C THR A 234 -6.94 3.74 -0.87
N MET A 235 -6.77 2.88 -1.87
CA MET A 235 -7.58 2.91 -3.09
C MET A 235 -8.63 1.80 -3.02
N PRO A 236 -9.83 2.01 -3.59
CA PRO A 236 -10.82 0.95 -3.74
C PRO A 236 -10.25 -0.22 -4.53
N LEU A 237 -10.73 -1.42 -4.21
CA LEU A 237 -10.37 -2.62 -4.96
C LEU A 237 -11.24 -2.71 -6.21
N LEU A 238 -10.61 -2.81 -7.37
CA LEU A 238 -11.34 -2.97 -8.62
C LEU A 238 -12.07 -4.31 -8.63
N VAL A 239 -13.38 -4.28 -8.87
CA VAL A 239 -14.20 -5.48 -9.05
C VAL A 239 -13.81 -6.16 -10.36
N GLY A 240 -13.73 -7.49 -10.35
CA GLY A 240 -13.34 -8.28 -11.51
C GLY A 240 -14.44 -8.43 -12.57
N LEU A 241 -14.12 -9.16 -13.64
CA LEU A 241 -15.02 -9.41 -14.77
C LEU A 241 -16.38 -10.02 -14.40
N ASP A 242 -16.43 -10.72 -13.26
CA ASP A 242 -17.64 -11.33 -12.71
C ASP A 242 -18.64 -10.31 -12.10
N GLY A 243 -18.21 -9.05 -11.90
CA GLY A 243 -19.04 -8.00 -11.31
C GLY A 243 -19.37 -8.21 -9.82
N GLN A 244 -18.71 -9.12 -9.12
CA GLN A 244 -19.05 -9.52 -7.75
C GLN A 244 -17.90 -9.40 -6.76
N VAL A 245 -16.73 -9.96 -7.10
CA VAL A 245 -15.59 -9.98 -6.20
C VAL A 245 -14.42 -9.19 -6.77
N LYS A 246 -13.53 -8.79 -5.89
CA LYS A 246 -12.31 -8.07 -6.31
C LYS A 246 -11.57 -8.84 -7.41
N MET A 247 -11.03 -8.08 -8.35
CA MET A 247 -10.20 -8.62 -9.41
C MET A 247 -9.01 -9.38 -8.83
N SER A 248 -8.85 -10.63 -9.23
CA SER A 248 -7.72 -11.45 -8.82
C SER A 248 -7.46 -12.60 -9.79
N LYS A 249 -6.21 -13.03 -9.87
CA LYS A 249 -5.80 -14.19 -10.69
C LYS A 249 -6.40 -15.50 -10.21
N SER A 250 -6.45 -15.69 -8.89
CA SER A 250 -7.01 -16.90 -8.28
C SER A 250 -8.52 -17.09 -8.54
N LYS A 251 -9.20 -16.02 -8.94
CA LYS A 251 -10.62 -16.04 -9.31
C LYS A 251 -10.84 -16.07 -10.83
N HIS A 252 -9.77 -15.99 -11.62
CA HIS A 252 -9.84 -15.92 -13.09
C HIS A 252 -10.74 -14.82 -13.65
N ASN A 253 -10.95 -13.74 -12.88
CA ASN A 253 -11.81 -12.59 -13.20
C ASN A 253 -11.00 -11.32 -13.50
N TYR A 254 -9.81 -11.45 -14.10
CA TYR A 254 -8.85 -10.37 -14.27
C TYR A 254 -8.49 -10.11 -15.74
N ILE A 255 -7.96 -8.91 -15.96
CA ILE A 255 -7.28 -8.51 -17.20
C ILE A 255 -5.83 -8.22 -16.83
N GLY A 256 -4.89 -9.00 -17.41
CA GLY A 256 -3.46 -8.74 -17.27
C GLY A 256 -3.06 -7.49 -18.04
N ILE A 257 -2.14 -6.67 -17.49
CA ILE A 257 -1.70 -5.45 -18.18
C ILE A 257 -0.82 -5.73 -19.41
N THR A 258 -0.40 -6.97 -19.58
CA THR A 258 0.38 -7.48 -20.72
C THR A 258 -0.40 -8.50 -21.55
N ASP A 259 -1.71 -8.66 -21.32
CA ASP A 259 -2.57 -9.48 -22.17
C ASP A 259 -2.54 -8.96 -23.61
N ALA A 260 -2.79 -9.81 -24.59
CA ALA A 260 -2.91 -9.39 -25.98
C ALA A 260 -4.03 -8.33 -26.14
N PRO A 261 -3.84 -7.27 -26.96
CA PRO A 261 -4.81 -6.18 -27.07
C PRO A 261 -6.24 -6.64 -27.42
N ASN A 262 -6.39 -7.63 -28.28
CA ASN A 262 -7.71 -8.16 -28.64
C ASN A 262 -8.38 -8.89 -27.46
N ASP A 263 -7.59 -9.60 -26.62
CA ASP A 263 -8.10 -10.27 -25.43
C ASP A 263 -8.52 -9.24 -24.37
N MET A 264 -7.69 -8.20 -24.15
CA MET A 264 -8.03 -7.10 -23.25
C MET A 264 -9.33 -6.42 -23.71
N PHE A 265 -9.43 -6.09 -25.00
CA PHE A 265 -10.63 -5.47 -25.56
C PHE A 265 -11.86 -6.36 -25.36
N GLY A 266 -11.79 -7.65 -25.71
CA GLY A 266 -12.89 -8.58 -25.54
C GLY A 266 -13.34 -8.71 -24.10
N LYS A 267 -12.41 -8.77 -23.14
CA LYS A 267 -12.69 -8.81 -21.70
C LYS A 267 -13.34 -7.51 -21.21
N VAL A 268 -12.84 -6.33 -21.63
CA VAL A 268 -13.46 -5.04 -21.28
C VAL A 268 -14.87 -4.93 -21.82
N MET A 269 -15.10 -5.37 -23.06
CA MET A 269 -16.43 -5.36 -23.67
C MET A 269 -17.41 -6.37 -23.07
N SER A 270 -16.96 -7.30 -22.25
CA SER A 270 -17.81 -8.33 -21.62
C SER A 270 -18.40 -7.92 -20.25
N ILE A 271 -17.96 -6.81 -19.67
CA ILE A 271 -18.47 -6.35 -18.36
C ILE A 271 -19.87 -5.74 -18.50
N SER A 272 -20.63 -5.73 -17.39
CA SER A 272 -21.93 -5.07 -17.36
C SER A 272 -21.81 -3.55 -17.38
N ASP A 273 -22.86 -2.85 -17.83
CA ASP A 273 -22.89 -1.39 -17.85
C ASP A 273 -22.74 -0.79 -16.44
N SER A 274 -23.26 -1.44 -15.41
CA SER A 274 -23.07 -0.99 -14.02
C SER A 274 -21.61 -1.04 -13.59
N LEU A 275 -20.91 -2.14 -13.91
CA LEU A 275 -19.48 -2.29 -13.59
C LEU A 275 -18.60 -1.34 -14.42
N MET A 276 -19.01 -1.02 -15.64
CA MET A 276 -18.32 -0.09 -16.52
C MET A 276 -18.13 1.29 -15.87
N TRP A 277 -19.14 1.81 -15.18
CA TRP A 277 -19.06 3.11 -14.50
C TRP A 277 -18.05 3.10 -13.37
N ASP A 278 -18.04 2.04 -12.55
CA ASP A 278 -17.04 1.87 -11.49
C ASP A 278 -15.62 1.81 -12.08
N TRP A 279 -15.44 1.14 -13.23
CA TRP A 279 -14.15 1.08 -13.88
C TRP A 279 -13.72 2.42 -14.47
N TYR A 280 -14.65 3.20 -15.01
CA TYR A 280 -14.36 4.56 -15.49
C TYR A 280 -13.87 5.46 -14.35
N ASP A 281 -14.52 5.40 -13.19
CA ASP A 281 -14.14 6.19 -12.03
C ASP A 281 -12.74 5.85 -11.49
N LEU A 282 -12.35 4.57 -11.53
CA LEU A 282 -11.10 4.10 -10.95
C LEU A 282 -9.92 4.05 -11.93
N LEU A 283 -10.18 3.79 -13.21
CA LEU A 283 -9.14 3.56 -14.21
C LEU A 283 -8.91 4.76 -15.13
N LEU A 284 -9.92 5.59 -15.34
CA LEU A 284 -9.81 6.72 -16.24
C LEU A 284 -9.56 8.02 -15.49
N SER A 285 -8.75 8.87 -16.08
CA SER A 285 -8.66 10.26 -15.63
C SER A 285 -9.95 10.97 -15.97
N LEU A 286 -10.66 11.55 -14.97
CA LEU A 286 -11.88 12.35 -15.22
C LEU A 286 -11.63 13.62 -16.06
N ILE A 287 -10.40 13.88 -16.49
CA ILE A 287 -10.10 14.91 -17.50
C ILE A 287 -10.69 14.50 -18.86
N HIS A 288 -10.98 13.22 -19.02
CA HIS A 288 -11.48 12.65 -20.28
C HIS A 288 -12.96 12.20 -20.24
N ILE A 289 -13.67 12.50 -19.14
CA ILE A 289 -15.11 12.23 -19.00
C ILE A 289 -15.87 13.56 -18.96
#